data_30a7af5986858f62725758707713a001
#
_entry.id   30a7af5986858f62725758707713a001
#
_cell.length_a   1.000
_cell.length_b   1.000
_cell.length_c   1.000
_cell.angle_alpha   90.00
_cell.angle_beta   90.00
_cell.angle_gamma   90.00
#
_symmetry.space_group_name_H-M   'P 1'
#
loop_
_entity.id
_entity.type
_entity.pdbx_description
1 polymer ?
#
loop_
_entity_poly.entity_id
_entity_poly.type
_entity_poly.pdbx_seq_one_letter_code
_entity_poly.pdbx_strand_id
1 'polypeptide(L)'
;RLGHRIEHEIKKYGTLPPKDFKKWAIICEHIIRHYTEGWANGFRYNIQYWEIWNEPDGHPDMMQNGMWRATPEEYFELYRITSKHLRTCFGDSIKIGGYASCGFYKIKDAQDVTGEAFGITNELSDWDKRVNHFMNFFYQFIDMVTTEKLPLDFFTWHSYSQPADNIRMQKFCEKYLEKAGLG
;
A
#
# COMPACT_ATOMS: atom_id res chain seq x y z
N ARG A 1 7.78 -4.37 -6.85
CA ARG A 1 6.91 -4.72 -5.72
C ARG A 1 7.59 -5.69 -4.78
N LEU A 2 7.56 -5.37 -3.50
CA LEU A 2 8.08 -6.23 -2.43
C LEU A 2 6.89 -6.87 -1.71
N GLY A 3 6.65 -8.14 -1.96
CA GLY A 3 5.50 -8.89 -1.48
C GLY A 3 4.30 -8.84 -2.43
N HIS A 4 3.72 -9.99 -2.61
CA HIS A 4 2.56 -10.22 -3.45
C HIS A 4 2.02 -11.63 -3.20
N ARG A 5 0.73 -11.85 -3.46
CA ARG A 5 0.22 -13.22 -3.47
C ARG A 5 0.83 -14.00 -4.64
N ILE A 6 1.07 -15.27 -4.41
CA ILE A 6 1.45 -16.20 -5.47
C ILE A 6 0.23 -17.07 -5.77
N GLU A 7 -0.29 -16.98 -6.97
CA GLU A 7 -1.37 -17.83 -7.44
C GLU A 7 -0.87 -19.26 -7.65
N HIS A 8 -1.61 -20.22 -7.13
CA HIS A 8 -1.40 -21.63 -7.35
C HIS A 8 -2.75 -22.34 -7.46
N GLU A 9 -2.86 -23.39 -8.27
CA GLU A 9 -4.10 -24.10 -8.52
C GLU A 9 -4.77 -24.61 -7.24
N ILE A 10 -3.98 -25.13 -6.31
CA ILE A 10 -4.46 -25.76 -5.08
C ILE A 10 -4.43 -24.79 -3.90
N LYS A 11 -3.43 -23.91 -3.84
CA LYS A 11 -3.18 -23.04 -2.68
C LYS A 11 -2.60 -21.68 -3.10
N LYS A 12 -3.14 -20.61 -2.51
CA LYS A 12 -2.57 -19.25 -2.64
C LYS A 12 -1.53 -19.03 -1.56
N TYR A 13 -0.32 -18.68 -1.98
CA TYR A 13 0.78 -18.32 -1.10
C TYR A 13 0.97 -16.80 -1.05
N GLY A 14 1.66 -16.32 0.00
CA GLY A 14 1.99 -14.90 0.14
C GLY A 14 0.82 -14.00 0.53
N THR A 15 -0.30 -14.57 1.01
CA THR A 15 -1.43 -13.79 1.52
C THR A 15 -1.42 -13.64 3.04
N LEU A 16 -0.70 -14.51 3.74
CA LEU A 16 -0.51 -14.40 5.18
C LEU A 16 0.63 -13.43 5.49
N PRO A 17 0.58 -12.73 6.63
CA PRO A 17 1.69 -11.89 7.04
C PRO A 17 2.96 -12.73 7.24
N PRO A 18 4.14 -12.15 6.97
CA PRO A 18 5.41 -12.79 7.33
C PRO A 18 5.45 -13.09 8.84
N LYS A 19 6.03 -14.22 9.21
CA LYS A 19 6.17 -14.61 10.63
C LYS A 19 7.08 -13.66 11.43
N ASP A 20 7.98 -12.97 10.76
CA ASP A 20 8.94 -12.04 11.34
C ASP A 20 9.15 -10.88 10.35
N PHE A 21 8.61 -9.72 10.68
CA PHE A 21 8.64 -8.54 9.82
C PHE A 21 10.06 -7.98 9.66
N LYS A 22 10.93 -8.13 10.66
CA LYS A 22 12.33 -7.69 10.54
C LYS A 22 13.11 -8.56 9.56
N LYS A 23 12.93 -9.88 9.63
CA LYS A 23 13.54 -10.79 8.64
C LYS A 23 12.99 -10.55 7.25
N TRP A 24 11.70 -10.26 7.12
CA TRP A 24 11.10 -9.92 5.85
C TRP A 24 11.69 -8.62 5.26
N ALA A 25 11.90 -7.59 6.08
CA ALA A 25 12.57 -6.35 5.66
C ALA A 25 14.00 -6.61 5.15
N ILE A 26 14.76 -7.50 5.81
CA ILE A 26 16.10 -7.93 5.35
C ILE A 26 16.00 -8.67 4.01
N ILE A 27 14.99 -9.52 3.82
CA ILE A 27 14.77 -10.18 2.52
C ILE A 27 14.48 -9.13 1.43
N CYS A 28 13.68 -8.11 1.72
CA CYS A 28 13.41 -7.00 0.80
C CYS A 28 14.70 -6.25 0.44
N GLU A 29 15.56 -5.96 1.41
CA GLU A 29 16.90 -5.37 1.19
C GLU A 29 17.72 -6.26 0.24
N HIS A 30 17.81 -7.55 0.50
CA HIS A 30 18.57 -8.48 -0.33
C HIS A 30 18.02 -8.57 -1.77
N ILE A 31 16.69 -8.51 -1.94
CA ILE A 31 16.08 -8.44 -3.27
C ILE A 31 16.53 -7.16 -4.00
N ILE A 32 16.49 -6.02 -3.35
CA ILE A 32 16.92 -4.75 -3.92
C ILE A 32 18.39 -4.85 -4.32
N ARG A 33 19.29 -5.27 -3.42
CA ARG A 33 20.71 -5.44 -3.70
C ARG A 33 20.98 -6.44 -4.82
N HIS A 34 20.21 -7.53 -4.87
CA HIS A 34 20.34 -8.51 -5.95
C HIS A 34 20.07 -7.89 -7.32
N TYR A 35 19.03 -7.09 -7.44
CA TYR A 35 18.65 -6.49 -8.72
C TYR A 35 19.40 -5.20 -9.06
N THR A 36 19.94 -4.48 -8.09
CA THR A 36 20.56 -3.16 -8.32
C THR A 36 22.06 -3.11 -8.08
N GLU A 37 22.61 -3.96 -7.20
CA GLU A 37 24.02 -3.93 -6.80
C GLU A 37 24.81 -5.18 -7.21
N GLY A 38 24.14 -6.18 -7.78
CA GLY A 38 24.78 -7.44 -8.19
C GLY A 38 25.03 -8.43 -7.05
N TRP A 39 24.38 -8.22 -5.88
CA TRP A 39 24.50 -9.13 -4.75
C TRP A 39 24.04 -10.55 -5.11
N ALA A 40 24.74 -11.59 -4.60
CA ALA A 40 24.47 -13.00 -4.85
C ALA A 40 24.37 -13.37 -6.35
N ASN A 41 25.34 -12.93 -7.16
CA ASN A 41 25.36 -13.09 -8.62
C ASN A 41 24.12 -12.46 -9.31
N GLY A 42 23.62 -11.37 -8.78
CA GLY A 42 22.47 -10.64 -9.28
C GLY A 42 22.78 -9.69 -10.42
N PHE A 43 21.94 -8.69 -10.55
CA PHE A 43 21.93 -7.73 -11.66
C PHE A 43 22.34 -6.33 -11.18
N ARG A 44 22.58 -5.42 -12.13
CA ARG A 44 22.85 -4.00 -11.87
C ARG A 44 21.88 -3.13 -12.65
N TYR A 45 20.57 -3.36 -12.42
CA TYR A 45 19.52 -2.57 -13.05
C TYR A 45 19.33 -1.25 -12.31
N ASN A 46 18.97 -0.20 -13.02
CA ASN A 46 18.59 1.08 -12.42
C ASN A 46 17.12 1.08 -12.01
N ILE A 47 16.77 0.27 -11.00
CA ILE A 47 15.42 0.22 -10.44
C ILE A 47 15.36 1.15 -9.23
N GLN A 48 14.64 2.25 -9.35
CA GLN A 48 14.56 3.26 -8.30
C GLN A 48 13.32 3.12 -7.41
N TYR A 49 12.17 2.70 -7.95
CA TYR A 49 10.89 2.67 -7.25
C TYR A 49 10.59 1.28 -6.68
N TRP A 50 10.39 1.22 -5.35
CA TRP A 50 10.14 -0.02 -4.63
C TRP A 50 8.87 0.10 -3.80
N GLU A 51 7.87 -0.68 -4.18
CA GLU A 51 6.55 -0.66 -3.59
C GLU A 51 6.39 -1.79 -2.58
N ILE A 52 5.96 -1.44 -1.35
CA ILE A 52 5.78 -2.40 -0.26
C ILE A 52 4.37 -2.98 -0.32
N TRP A 53 4.27 -4.26 -0.73
CA TRP A 53 3.07 -5.06 -0.85
C TRP A 53 2.17 -4.70 -2.04
N ASN A 54 0.93 -5.27 -2.04
CA ASN A 54 -0.09 -5.09 -3.07
C ASN A 54 -1.48 -5.29 -2.49
N GLU A 55 -2.34 -4.29 -2.56
CA GLU A 55 -3.76 -4.34 -2.16
C GLU A 55 -4.01 -4.96 -0.78
N PRO A 56 -3.30 -4.56 0.29
CA PRO A 56 -3.58 -5.09 1.62
C PRO A 56 -4.98 -4.70 2.11
N ASP A 57 -5.55 -3.65 1.52
CA ASP A 57 -6.88 -3.12 1.75
C ASP A 57 -8.01 -3.91 1.04
N GLY A 58 -7.70 -5.01 0.35
CA GLY A 58 -8.59 -5.70 -0.59
C GLY A 58 -9.97 -6.11 -0.07
N HIS A 59 -10.12 -6.35 1.23
CA HIS A 59 -11.40 -6.70 1.85
C HIS A 59 -11.42 -6.42 3.36
N PRO A 60 -12.57 -5.92 3.94
CA PRO A 60 -12.70 -5.70 5.39
C PRO A 60 -12.66 -6.98 6.21
N ASP A 61 -13.14 -8.10 5.67
CA ASP A 61 -13.00 -9.44 6.26
C ASP A 61 -11.67 -10.05 5.78
N MET A 62 -10.73 -10.23 6.69
CA MET A 62 -9.41 -10.78 6.39
C MET A 62 -9.46 -12.17 5.76
N MET A 63 -10.48 -12.99 6.07
CA MET A 63 -10.61 -14.34 5.50
C MET A 63 -10.99 -14.30 4.02
N GLN A 64 -11.64 -13.22 3.58
CA GLN A 64 -12.01 -12.96 2.19
C GLN A 64 -10.96 -12.13 1.44
N ASN A 65 -10.00 -11.53 2.15
CA ASN A 65 -8.94 -10.76 1.52
C ASN A 65 -7.97 -11.71 0.78
N GLY A 66 -7.96 -11.62 -0.53
CA GLY A 66 -7.10 -12.43 -1.40
C GLY A 66 -5.65 -11.95 -1.45
N MET A 67 -5.33 -10.79 -0.86
CA MET A 67 -4.00 -10.18 -0.92
C MET A 67 -3.32 -10.07 0.45
N TRP A 68 -4.10 -9.88 1.53
CA TRP A 68 -3.59 -9.73 2.90
C TRP A 68 -4.56 -10.35 3.90
N ARG A 69 -4.21 -11.51 4.47
CA ARG A 69 -5.03 -12.23 5.46
C ARG A 69 -4.59 -11.93 6.88
N ALA A 70 -4.61 -10.65 7.21
CA ALA A 70 -4.34 -10.13 8.54
C ALA A 70 -5.03 -8.77 8.70
N THR A 71 -4.84 -8.12 9.84
CA THR A 71 -5.47 -6.81 10.11
C THR A 71 -4.75 -5.68 9.37
N PRO A 72 -5.39 -4.51 9.20
CA PRO A 72 -4.73 -3.30 8.72
C PRO A 72 -3.51 -2.92 9.57
N GLU A 73 -3.62 -3.04 10.90
CA GLU A 73 -2.56 -2.70 11.85
C GLU A 73 -1.31 -3.56 11.66
N GLU A 74 -1.49 -4.86 11.35
CA GLU A 74 -0.37 -5.75 11.04
C GLU A 74 0.32 -5.33 9.72
N TYR A 75 -0.44 -4.86 8.72
CA TYR A 75 0.17 -4.29 7.51
C TYR A 75 0.91 -2.98 7.82
N PHE A 76 0.33 -2.11 8.64
CA PHE A 76 0.98 -0.86 9.04
C PHE A 76 2.29 -1.13 9.77
N GLU A 77 2.33 -2.15 10.63
CA GLU A 77 3.56 -2.56 11.29
C GLU A 77 4.60 -3.13 10.29
N LEU A 78 4.17 -3.95 9.32
CA LEU A 78 5.03 -4.41 8.23
C LEU A 78 5.64 -3.23 7.47
N TYR A 79 4.82 -2.26 7.08
CA TYR A 79 5.26 -1.07 6.35
C TYR A 79 6.24 -0.24 7.17
N ARG A 80 5.91 0.01 8.43
CA ARG A 80 6.74 0.75 9.38
C ARG A 80 8.15 0.18 9.50
N ILE A 81 8.25 -1.12 9.74
CA ILE A 81 9.53 -1.82 9.90
C ILE A 81 10.29 -1.81 8.58
N THR A 82 9.64 -2.14 7.48
CA THR A 82 10.29 -2.30 6.18
C THR A 82 10.76 -0.96 5.63
N SER A 83 9.91 0.08 5.65
CA SER A 83 10.27 1.39 5.10
C SER A 83 11.44 2.02 5.85
N LYS A 84 11.44 1.94 7.18
CA LYS A 84 12.57 2.41 8.02
C LYS A 84 13.86 1.64 7.72
N HIS A 85 13.79 0.31 7.62
CA HIS A 85 14.94 -0.53 7.31
C HIS A 85 15.52 -0.18 5.93
N LEU A 86 14.68 -0.13 4.90
CA LEU A 86 15.12 0.20 3.54
C LEU A 86 15.70 1.62 3.44
N ARG A 87 15.09 2.60 4.12
CA ARG A 87 15.64 3.97 4.16
C ARG A 87 17.00 4.02 4.86
N THR A 88 17.18 3.24 5.91
CA THR A 88 18.49 3.11 6.58
C THR A 88 19.55 2.49 5.68
N CYS A 89 19.18 1.47 4.90
CA CYS A 89 20.13 0.74 4.03
C CYS A 89 20.50 1.50 2.76
N PHE A 90 19.55 2.26 2.17
CA PHE A 90 19.71 2.82 0.82
C PHE A 90 19.63 4.35 0.78
N GLY A 91 19.26 5.02 1.89
CA GLY A 91 19.07 6.47 1.89
C GLY A 91 18.06 6.91 0.83
N ASP A 92 18.41 7.94 0.04
CA ASP A 92 17.59 8.49 -1.04
C ASP A 92 17.89 7.88 -2.41
N SER A 93 18.78 6.88 -2.49
CA SER A 93 19.12 6.19 -3.74
C SER A 93 17.95 5.38 -4.30
N ILE A 94 16.97 5.04 -3.47
CA ILE A 94 15.73 4.41 -3.88
C ILE A 94 14.52 5.22 -3.42
N LYS A 95 13.40 5.03 -4.11
CA LYS A 95 12.09 5.57 -3.76
C LYS A 95 11.23 4.47 -3.17
N ILE A 96 10.71 4.71 -1.96
CA ILE A 96 9.91 3.76 -1.20
C ILE A 96 8.46 4.22 -1.22
N GLY A 97 7.54 3.35 -1.53
CA GLY A 97 6.13 3.70 -1.58
C GLY A 97 5.21 2.50 -1.43
N GLY A 98 4.01 2.71 -1.72
CA GLY A 98 2.97 1.70 -1.66
C GLY A 98 1.67 2.33 -1.21
N TYR A 99 0.71 1.58 -0.93
CA TYR A 99 0.64 0.11 -0.83
C TYR A 99 -0.06 -0.55 -2.04
N ALA A 100 -0.18 0.15 -3.15
CA ALA A 100 -0.98 -0.24 -4.31
C ALA A 100 -2.44 -0.51 -3.91
N SER A 101 -3.13 0.53 -3.43
CA SER A 101 -4.52 0.45 -2.97
C SER A 101 -5.46 -0.14 -4.03
N CYS A 102 -6.53 -0.79 -3.60
CA CYS A 102 -7.62 -1.21 -4.48
C CYS A 102 -8.34 -0.05 -5.18
N GLY A 103 -8.21 1.19 -4.68
CA GLY A 103 -8.74 2.40 -5.32
C GLY A 103 -9.84 3.12 -4.55
N PHE A 104 -10.24 4.27 -5.09
CA PHE A 104 -11.09 5.26 -4.40
C PHE A 104 -12.41 5.48 -5.14
N TYR A 105 -13.17 4.42 -5.37
CA TYR A 105 -14.35 4.40 -6.24
C TYR A 105 -15.56 5.24 -5.75
N LYS A 106 -15.57 5.64 -4.48
CA LYS A 106 -16.64 6.49 -3.92
C LYS A 106 -16.36 7.98 -3.98
N ILE A 107 -15.19 8.39 -4.44
CA ILE A 107 -14.87 9.81 -4.61
C ILE A 107 -15.77 10.42 -5.70
N LYS A 108 -16.70 11.25 -5.30
CA LYS A 108 -17.61 11.98 -6.20
C LYS A 108 -17.05 13.34 -6.61
N ASP A 109 -16.33 14.00 -5.69
CA ASP A 109 -15.70 15.30 -5.89
C ASP A 109 -14.22 15.22 -5.53
N ALA A 110 -13.35 15.75 -6.41
CA ALA A 110 -11.93 15.88 -6.14
C ALA A 110 -11.60 16.83 -4.96
N GLN A 111 -12.57 17.58 -4.51
CA GLN A 111 -12.46 18.49 -3.36
C GLN A 111 -12.82 17.82 -2.03
N ASP A 112 -13.38 16.62 -2.07
CA ASP A 112 -13.76 15.86 -0.86
C ASP A 112 -12.52 15.30 -0.18
N VAL A 113 -11.96 16.09 0.72
CA VAL A 113 -10.77 15.76 1.52
C VAL A 113 -11.10 15.83 3.01
N THR A 114 -12.34 15.53 3.38
CA THR A 114 -12.79 15.61 4.79
C THR A 114 -12.11 14.55 5.65
N GLY A 115 -11.70 13.43 5.06
CA GLY A 115 -11.14 12.29 5.80
C GLY A 115 -12.20 11.50 6.58
N GLU A 116 -13.47 11.84 6.40
CA GLU A 116 -14.57 11.10 7.01
C GLU A 116 -14.91 9.88 6.15
N ALA A 117 -15.06 8.73 6.81
CA ALA A 117 -15.65 7.56 6.16
C ALA A 117 -17.05 7.92 5.69
N PHE A 118 -17.36 7.62 4.42
CA PHE A 118 -18.72 7.79 3.91
C PHE A 118 -19.70 7.05 4.83
N GLY A 119 -20.69 7.78 5.36
CA GLY A 119 -21.57 7.34 6.42
C GLY A 119 -22.07 5.90 6.24
N ILE A 120 -21.89 5.11 7.28
CA ILE A 120 -22.34 3.71 7.34
C ILE A 120 -23.83 3.75 7.61
N THR A 121 -24.64 3.38 6.62
CA THR A 121 -26.03 2.98 6.85
C THR A 121 -26.05 1.46 7.03
N ASN A 122 -26.93 0.95 7.88
CA ASN A 122 -27.02 -0.47 8.25
C ASN A 122 -27.34 -1.43 7.09
N GLU A 123 -27.51 -0.94 5.86
CA GLU A 123 -27.92 -1.69 4.66
C GLU A 123 -26.91 -1.55 3.50
N LEU A 124 -25.63 -1.43 3.79
CA LEU A 124 -24.63 -1.34 2.72
C LEU A 124 -24.45 -2.70 2.01
N SER A 125 -24.38 -2.68 0.69
CA SER A 125 -23.93 -3.81 -0.10
C SER A 125 -22.50 -4.22 0.29
N ASP A 126 -22.08 -5.45 -0.01
CA ASP A 126 -20.72 -5.88 0.25
C ASP A 126 -19.68 -5.05 -0.50
N TRP A 127 -20.04 -4.56 -1.69
CA TRP A 127 -19.21 -3.62 -2.44
C TRP A 127 -19.04 -2.29 -1.70
N ASP A 128 -20.11 -1.75 -1.13
CA ASP A 128 -20.04 -0.50 -0.37
C ASP A 128 -19.17 -0.63 0.88
N LYS A 129 -19.27 -1.76 1.59
CA LYS A 129 -18.40 -2.06 2.74
C LYS A 129 -16.93 -2.10 2.33
N ARG A 130 -16.62 -2.74 1.18
CA ARG A 130 -15.26 -2.79 0.65
C ARG A 130 -14.74 -1.40 0.28
N VAL A 131 -15.52 -0.60 -0.43
CA VAL A 131 -15.09 0.75 -0.84
C VAL A 131 -14.87 1.66 0.38
N ASN A 132 -15.74 1.56 1.42
CA ASN A 132 -15.50 2.26 2.67
C ASN A 132 -14.22 1.77 3.37
N HIS A 133 -13.94 0.48 3.32
CA HIS A 133 -12.71 -0.08 3.87
C HIS A 133 -11.47 0.47 3.16
N PHE A 134 -11.47 0.57 1.83
CA PHE A 134 -10.36 1.17 1.07
C PHE A 134 -10.07 2.59 1.54
N MET A 135 -11.11 3.41 1.71
CA MET A 135 -10.98 4.79 2.18
C MET A 135 -10.44 4.86 3.61
N ASN A 136 -11.00 4.06 4.53
CA ASN A 136 -10.56 4.03 5.93
C ASN A 136 -9.11 3.57 6.05
N PHE A 137 -8.72 2.55 5.29
CA PHE A 137 -7.35 2.06 5.25
C PHE A 137 -6.39 3.15 4.78
N PHE A 138 -6.76 3.88 3.73
CA PHE A 138 -5.96 4.99 3.22
C PHE A 138 -5.77 6.09 4.26
N TYR A 139 -6.84 6.53 4.91
CA TYR A 139 -6.75 7.59 5.92
C TYR A 139 -5.86 7.19 7.09
N GLN A 140 -6.03 5.97 7.61
CA GLN A 140 -5.22 5.45 8.71
C GLN A 140 -3.76 5.26 8.31
N PHE A 141 -3.51 4.80 7.08
CA PHE A 141 -2.16 4.66 6.56
C PHE A 141 -1.44 6.01 6.45
N ILE A 142 -2.09 7.02 5.87
CA ILE A 142 -1.50 8.35 5.74
C ILE A 142 -1.30 9.02 7.11
N ASP A 143 -2.25 8.86 8.04
CA ASP A 143 -2.10 9.35 9.41
C ASP A 143 -0.88 8.73 10.10
N MET A 144 -0.71 7.41 10.03
CA MET A 144 0.48 6.73 10.54
C MET A 144 1.77 7.27 9.91
N VAL A 145 1.80 7.37 8.57
CA VAL A 145 2.99 7.83 7.84
C VAL A 145 3.39 9.24 8.27
N THR A 146 2.44 10.14 8.38
CA THR A 146 2.69 11.54 8.77
C THR A 146 3.08 11.68 10.24
N THR A 147 2.33 11.04 11.13
CA THR A 147 2.56 11.11 12.58
C THR A 147 3.93 10.53 12.96
N GLU A 148 4.31 9.41 12.36
CA GLU A 148 5.58 8.73 12.65
C GLU A 148 6.72 9.15 11.71
N LYS A 149 6.46 10.04 10.75
CA LYS A 149 7.43 10.52 9.76
C LYS A 149 8.11 9.35 9.01
N LEU A 150 7.30 8.43 8.53
CA LEU A 150 7.79 7.25 7.80
C LEU A 150 8.15 7.62 6.35
N PRO A 151 9.11 6.91 5.74
CA PRO A 151 9.39 7.06 4.32
C PRO A 151 8.15 6.74 3.47
N LEU A 152 7.73 7.68 2.65
CA LEU A 152 6.73 7.51 1.59
C LEU A 152 7.07 8.52 0.48
N ASP A 153 7.80 8.06 -0.56
CA ASP A 153 8.23 8.90 -1.67
C ASP A 153 7.23 8.92 -2.83
N PHE A 154 6.31 7.96 -2.87
CA PHE A 154 5.23 7.89 -3.85
C PHE A 154 4.06 7.06 -3.31
N PHE A 155 2.87 7.35 -3.79
CA PHE A 155 1.65 6.60 -3.48
C PHE A 155 1.03 6.03 -4.76
N THR A 156 0.47 4.83 -4.67
CA THR A 156 -0.11 4.12 -5.82
C THR A 156 -1.46 3.51 -5.50
N TRP A 157 -2.28 3.40 -6.52
CA TRP A 157 -3.56 2.67 -6.47
C TRP A 157 -3.85 2.00 -7.81
N HIS A 158 -4.75 1.04 -7.78
CA HIS A 158 -5.30 0.42 -8.98
C HIS A 158 -6.65 1.04 -9.33
N SER A 159 -6.99 1.05 -10.59
CA SER A 159 -8.31 1.48 -11.05
C SER A 159 -8.69 0.77 -12.32
N TYR A 160 -9.94 0.32 -12.35
CA TYR A 160 -10.61 -0.24 -13.53
C TYR A 160 -11.73 0.70 -14.02
N SER A 161 -11.66 1.97 -13.63
CA SER A 161 -12.66 3.01 -13.92
C SER A 161 -12.41 3.70 -15.25
N GLN A 162 -13.39 4.51 -15.67
CA GLN A 162 -13.26 5.38 -16.84
C GLN A 162 -12.19 6.46 -16.60
N PRO A 163 -11.58 7.04 -17.65
CA PRO A 163 -10.53 8.06 -17.52
C PRO A 163 -10.92 9.25 -16.64
N ALA A 164 -12.17 9.72 -16.72
CA ALA A 164 -12.65 10.82 -15.91
C ALA A 164 -12.65 10.49 -14.40
N ASP A 165 -12.96 9.25 -14.05
CA ASP A 165 -12.93 8.78 -12.66
C ASP A 165 -11.50 8.69 -12.15
N ASN A 166 -10.57 8.22 -12.99
CA ASN A 166 -9.15 8.16 -12.66
C ASN A 166 -8.58 9.55 -12.38
N ILE A 167 -8.96 10.56 -13.19
CA ILE A 167 -8.55 11.95 -12.95
C ILE A 167 -9.11 12.47 -11.61
N ARG A 168 -10.35 12.10 -11.25
CA ARG A 168 -10.90 12.46 -9.93
C ARG A 168 -10.13 11.83 -8.79
N MET A 169 -9.83 10.54 -8.89
CA MET A 169 -9.05 9.81 -7.89
C MET A 169 -7.66 10.43 -7.73
N GLN A 170 -6.99 10.75 -8.83
CA GLN A 170 -5.69 11.42 -8.81
C GLN A 170 -5.76 12.75 -8.06
N LYS A 171 -6.68 13.63 -8.45
CA LYS A 171 -6.84 14.95 -7.81
C LYS A 171 -7.20 14.84 -6.32
N PHE A 172 -7.99 13.84 -5.95
CA PHE A 172 -8.28 13.56 -4.56
C PHE A 172 -7.01 13.17 -3.78
N CYS A 173 -6.24 12.20 -4.31
CA CYS A 173 -5.01 11.74 -3.68
C CYS A 173 -3.99 12.89 -3.54
N GLU A 174 -3.74 13.63 -4.61
CA GLU A 174 -2.84 14.80 -4.61
C GLU A 174 -3.23 15.77 -3.50
N LYS A 175 -4.48 16.21 -3.50
CA LYS A 175 -4.97 17.18 -2.52
C LYS A 175 -4.93 16.65 -1.08
N TYR A 176 -5.24 15.37 -0.87
CA TYR A 176 -5.18 14.77 0.46
C TYR A 176 -3.74 14.67 0.96
N LEU A 177 -2.81 14.24 0.12
CA LEU A 177 -1.39 14.12 0.45
C LEU A 177 -0.76 15.51 0.71
N GLU A 178 -1.07 16.52 -0.11
CA GLU A 178 -0.65 17.90 0.14
C GLU A 178 -1.14 18.41 1.51
N LYS A 179 -2.42 18.20 1.83
CA LYS A 179 -3.00 18.56 3.14
C LYS A 179 -2.31 17.84 4.31
N ALA A 180 -1.86 16.62 4.08
CA ALA A 180 -1.11 15.82 5.05
C ALA A 180 0.38 16.18 5.11
N GLY A 181 0.87 17.12 4.28
CA GLY A 181 2.28 17.51 4.24
C GLY A 181 3.20 16.53 3.52
N LEU A 182 2.65 15.74 2.60
CA LEU A 182 3.35 14.72 1.79
C LEU A 182 3.38 15.08 0.30
N GLY A 183 3.05 16.34 -0.06
CA GLY A 183 3.08 16.82 -1.43
C GLY A 183 4.45 17.33 -1.89
#